data_8736c99bff3a2becccac211da7ca9e5f
#
_entry.id   8736c99bff3a2becccac211da7ca9e5f
#
_cell.length_a   1.000
_cell.length_b   1.000
_cell.length_c   1.000
_cell.angle_alpha   90.00
_cell.angle_beta   90.00
_cell.angle_gamma   90.00
#
_symmetry.space_group_name_H-M   'P 1'
#
loop_
_entity.id
_entity.type
_entity.pdbx_description
1 polymer ?
#
loop_
_entity_poly.entity_id
_entity_poly.type
_entity_poly.pdbx_seq_one_letter_code
_entity_poly.pdbx_strand_id
1 'polypeptide(L)'
;MKLSQKEKAALKAAFRSMTPGEKAEYILTYYKWPILLGLLALAVLCSGVYGRLTEKEPVLYVGFVNTVVGEDMKSSLTSGYLSDSGLDLRRREVYTYEDLYLTDDADTLSHEYAYASRMKVLAAVNAGKLDVVFTNREGYDLLSRAGYLLDLGGLLRENDPQSAQRLEPLLTENAVVISDNSLEVLLNEAEAADTVTENAQNGLPLSGFPLFREAGFDGEVYLTVIANSSRRDSVTSYIRYLCG
;
A
#
# COMPACT_ATOMS: atom_id res chain seq x y z
N MET A 1 15.83 16.11 48.26
CA MET A 1 15.69 16.51 49.68
C MET A 1 14.34 16.01 50.17
N LYS A 2 14.29 15.05 51.12
CA LYS A 2 13.03 14.49 51.65
C LYS A 2 12.52 15.38 52.77
N LEU A 3 11.35 16.01 52.62
CA LEU A 3 10.68 16.79 53.65
C LEU A 3 10.35 15.92 54.85
N SER A 4 10.58 16.46 56.06
CA SER A 4 10.27 15.78 57.32
C SER A 4 8.75 15.65 57.51
N GLN A 5 8.31 14.71 58.34
CA GLN A 5 6.87 14.51 58.58
C GLN A 5 6.17 15.78 59.15
N LYS A 6 6.88 16.57 59.93
CA LYS A 6 6.35 17.83 60.48
C LYS A 6 6.18 18.92 59.41
N GLU A 7 7.13 19.02 58.46
CA GLU A 7 7.01 19.96 57.35
C GLU A 7 5.89 19.61 56.38
N LYS A 8 5.65 18.31 56.15
CA LYS A 8 4.49 17.83 55.36
C LYS A 8 3.14 18.15 55.98
N ALA A 9 3.08 18.04 57.34
CA ALA A 9 1.85 18.37 58.10
C ALA A 9 1.57 19.87 58.08
N ALA A 10 2.59 20.71 58.23
CA ALA A 10 2.48 22.17 58.18
C ALA A 10 2.06 22.65 56.77
N LEU A 11 2.68 22.10 55.71
CA LEU A 11 2.27 22.39 54.32
C LEU A 11 0.84 22.02 54.03
N LYS A 12 0.37 20.86 54.51
CA LYS A 12 -1.01 20.40 54.35
C LYS A 12 -2.01 21.29 55.08
N ALA A 13 -1.65 21.79 56.26
CA ALA A 13 -2.45 22.74 57.02
C ALA A 13 -2.57 24.11 56.31
N ALA A 14 -1.42 24.63 55.87
CA ALA A 14 -1.35 25.89 55.10
C ALA A 14 -2.17 25.81 53.79
N PHE A 15 -2.06 24.71 53.06
CA PHE A 15 -2.81 24.51 51.81
C PHE A 15 -4.34 24.42 52.07
N ARG A 16 -4.76 23.90 53.24
CA ARG A 16 -6.18 23.83 53.59
C ARG A 16 -6.79 25.20 53.88
N SER A 17 -6.03 26.13 54.47
CA SER A 17 -6.52 27.47 54.81
C SER A 17 -6.53 28.46 53.62
N MET A 18 -5.90 28.10 52.47
CA MET A 18 -5.87 28.94 51.29
C MET A 18 -7.23 29.01 50.61
N THR A 19 -7.56 30.17 50.05
CA THR A 19 -8.71 30.37 49.17
C THR A 19 -8.55 29.59 47.82
N PRO A 20 -9.61 29.34 47.07
CA PRO A 20 -9.49 28.64 45.77
C PRO A 20 -8.52 29.30 44.80
N GLY A 21 -8.44 30.66 44.76
CA GLY A 21 -7.53 31.42 43.93
C GLY A 21 -6.06 31.21 44.33
N GLU A 22 -5.76 31.33 45.63
CA GLU A 22 -4.39 31.11 46.17
C GLU A 22 -3.91 29.67 45.94
N LYS A 23 -4.81 28.67 46.02
CA LYS A 23 -4.50 27.28 45.68
C LYS A 23 -4.14 27.10 44.22
N ALA A 24 -4.86 27.76 43.31
CA ALA A 24 -4.58 27.71 41.88
C ALA A 24 -3.22 28.37 41.56
N GLU A 25 -2.94 29.54 42.17
CA GLU A 25 -1.68 30.24 41.99
C GLU A 25 -0.49 29.43 42.52
N TYR A 26 -0.63 28.82 43.71
CA TYR A 26 0.38 27.92 44.28
C TYR A 26 0.68 26.73 43.38
N ILE A 27 -0.37 26.07 42.88
CA ILE A 27 -0.23 24.92 41.97
C ILE A 27 0.46 25.35 40.65
N LEU A 28 0.02 26.44 40.05
CA LEU A 28 0.62 26.95 38.79
C LEU A 28 2.07 27.39 38.99
N THR A 29 2.44 27.95 40.15
CA THR A 29 3.80 28.40 40.44
C THR A 29 4.75 27.24 40.67
N TYR A 30 4.36 26.29 41.52
CA TYR A 30 5.26 25.22 41.97
C TYR A 30 5.17 23.93 41.13
N TYR A 31 4.02 23.67 40.47
CA TYR A 31 3.79 22.43 39.73
C TYR A 31 3.62 22.64 38.23
N LYS A 32 3.93 23.83 37.70
CA LYS A 32 3.82 24.13 36.25
C LYS A 32 4.55 23.09 35.38
N TRP A 33 5.75 22.72 35.73
CA TRP A 33 6.54 21.77 34.96
C TRP A 33 6.02 20.32 35.03
N PRO A 34 5.71 19.76 36.23
CA PRO A 34 5.04 18.46 36.32
C PRO A 34 3.68 18.43 35.62
N ILE A 35 2.88 19.48 35.71
CA ILE A 35 1.59 19.59 35.02
C ILE A 35 1.80 19.62 33.49
N LEU A 36 2.73 20.42 33.00
CA LEU A 36 3.06 20.50 31.58
C LEU A 36 3.53 19.16 31.02
N LEU A 37 4.42 18.48 31.75
CA LEU A 37 4.89 17.15 31.38
C LEU A 37 3.75 16.11 31.40
N GLY A 38 2.87 16.18 32.38
CA GLY A 38 1.68 15.31 32.47
C GLY A 38 0.72 15.52 31.29
N LEU A 39 0.46 16.78 30.94
CA LEU A 39 -0.37 17.12 29.77
C LEU A 39 0.28 16.67 28.47
N LEU A 40 1.59 16.84 28.33
CA LEU A 40 2.34 16.38 27.15
C LEU A 40 2.26 14.84 27.03
N ALA A 41 2.49 14.12 28.12
CA ALA A 41 2.38 12.66 28.14
C ALA A 41 0.96 12.20 27.78
N LEU A 42 -0.06 12.87 28.32
CA LEU A 42 -1.46 12.59 28.00
C LEU A 42 -1.77 12.85 26.53
N ALA A 43 -1.28 13.96 25.96
CA ALA A 43 -1.44 14.28 24.54
C ALA A 43 -0.81 13.23 23.63
N VAL A 44 0.41 12.76 23.96
CA VAL A 44 1.08 11.67 23.23
C VAL A 44 0.29 10.37 23.32
N LEU A 45 -0.21 10.00 24.50
CA LEU A 45 -1.04 8.81 24.68
C LEU A 45 -2.35 8.91 23.89
N CYS A 46 -3.05 10.04 23.98
CA CYS A 46 -4.28 10.27 23.24
C CYS A 46 -4.05 10.24 21.72
N SER A 47 -2.96 10.84 21.24
CA SER A 47 -2.59 10.81 19.82
C SER A 47 -2.30 9.37 19.35
N GLY A 48 -1.58 8.57 20.11
CA GLY A 48 -1.30 7.18 19.79
C GLY A 48 -2.55 6.31 19.76
N VAL A 49 -3.46 6.49 20.73
CA VAL A 49 -4.74 5.77 20.76
C VAL A 49 -5.65 6.21 19.62
N TYR A 50 -5.74 7.52 19.36
CA TYR A 50 -6.54 8.06 18.27
C TYR A 50 -6.04 7.57 16.91
N GLY A 51 -4.72 7.56 16.68
CA GLY A 51 -4.11 7.03 15.46
C GLY A 51 -4.54 5.58 15.20
N ARG A 52 -4.41 4.71 16.20
CA ARG A 52 -4.82 3.29 16.07
C ARG A 52 -6.31 3.08 15.86
N LEU A 53 -7.15 3.94 16.43
CA LEU A 53 -8.62 3.85 16.28
C LEU A 53 -9.11 4.38 14.92
N THR A 54 -8.33 5.26 14.28
CA THR A 54 -8.66 5.87 12.98
C THR A 54 -7.90 5.25 11.81
N GLU A 55 -6.92 4.37 12.08
CA GLU A 55 -6.17 3.64 11.05
C GLU A 55 -7.10 2.72 10.28
N LYS A 56 -7.16 2.90 8.97
CA LYS A 56 -7.97 2.05 8.10
C LYS A 56 -7.21 0.75 7.83
N GLU A 57 -7.96 -0.33 7.71
CA GLU A 57 -7.40 -1.64 7.37
C GLU A 57 -7.37 -1.82 5.85
N PRO A 58 -6.19 -2.00 5.24
CA PRO A 58 -6.10 -2.22 3.80
C PRO A 58 -6.75 -3.55 3.40
N VAL A 59 -7.74 -3.46 2.51
CA VAL A 59 -8.40 -4.62 1.89
C VAL A 59 -7.57 -5.13 0.73
N LEU A 60 -6.90 -4.20 0.04
CA LEU A 60 -6.10 -4.46 -1.15
C LEU A 60 -4.96 -3.45 -1.24
N TYR A 61 -3.83 -3.88 -1.76
CA TYR A 61 -2.69 -3.02 -2.09
C TYR A 61 -2.54 -2.96 -3.61
N VAL A 62 -2.59 -1.75 -4.16
CA VAL A 62 -2.54 -1.48 -5.60
C VAL A 62 -1.30 -0.65 -5.92
N GLY A 63 -0.52 -1.05 -6.91
CA GLY A 63 0.62 -0.30 -7.42
C GLY A 63 0.36 0.27 -8.80
N PHE A 64 0.80 1.51 -9.03
CA PHE A 64 0.85 2.13 -10.35
C PHE A 64 2.31 2.21 -10.79
N VAL A 65 2.68 1.39 -11.77
CA VAL A 65 4.05 1.29 -12.28
C VAL A 65 4.09 1.82 -13.71
N ASN A 66 4.95 2.78 -13.98
CA ASN A 66 5.07 3.43 -15.29
C ASN A 66 3.75 3.99 -15.83
N THR A 67 2.81 4.26 -14.93
CA THR A 67 1.45 4.70 -15.28
C THR A 67 1.03 5.82 -14.33
N VAL A 68 0.59 6.93 -14.89
CA VAL A 68 0.04 8.06 -14.15
C VAL A 68 -1.48 7.96 -14.15
N VAL A 69 -2.07 8.05 -12.97
CA VAL A 69 -3.51 7.94 -12.76
C VAL A 69 -4.05 9.26 -12.21
N GLY A 70 -5.04 9.83 -12.89
CA GLY A 70 -5.73 11.03 -12.39
C GLY A 70 -6.56 10.75 -11.14
N GLU A 71 -6.84 11.79 -10.34
CA GLU A 71 -7.55 11.66 -9.06
C GLU A 71 -8.95 11.04 -9.19
N ASP A 72 -9.69 11.35 -10.27
CA ASP A 72 -11.03 10.78 -10.51
C ASP A 72 -10.95 9.27 -10.75
N MET A 73 -9.99 8.83 -11.57
CA MET A 73 -9.75 7.42 -11.82
C MET A 73 -9.25 6.71 -10.57
N LYS A 74 -8.33 7.30 -9.83
CA LYS A 74 -7.86 6.79 -8.54
C LYS A 74 -9.01 6.63 -7.54
N SER A 75 -9.92 7.60 -7.48
CA SER A 75 -11.12 7.51 -6.65
C SER A 75 -12.02 6.33 -7.08
N SER A 76 -12.19 6.12 -8.38
CA SER A 76 -12.93 4.97 -8.91
C SER A 76 -12.25 3.65 -8.55
N LEU A 77 -10.93 3.57 -8.70
CA LEU A 77 -10.13 2.38 -8.39
C LEU A 77 -10.04 2.06 -6.88
N THR A 78 -10.34 3.01 -6.01
CA THR A 78 -10.24 2.86 -4.54
C THR A 78 -11.60 2.91 -3.86
N SER A 79 -12.11 4.11 -3.60
CA SER A 79 -13.40 4.31 -2.90
C SER A 79 -14.59 3.80 -3.70
N GLY A 80 -14.53 3.86 -5.04
CA GLY A 80 -15.55 3.29 -5.93
C GLY A 80 -15.70 1.79 -5.72
N TYR A 81 -14.59 1.06 -5.76
CA TYR A 81 -14.55 -0.38 -5.47
C TYR A 81 -15.08 -0.72 -4.07
N LEU A 82 -14.63 0.02 -3.04
CA LEU A 82 -15.10 -0.23 -1.67
C LEU A 82 -16.61 -0.01 -1.53
N SER A 83 -17.14 1.02 -2.18
CA SER A 83 -18.58 1.31 -2.18
C SER A 83 -19.38 0.24 -2.91
N ASP A 84 -18.91 -0.20 -4.07
CA ASP A 84 -19.55 -1.27 -4.86
C ASP A 84 -19.56 -2.60 -4.09
N SER A 85 -18.47 -2.90 -3.41
CA SER A 85 -18.33 -4.10 -2.56
C SER A 85 -19.05 -3.98 -1.22
N GLY A 86 -19.73 -2.88 -0.90
CA GLY A 86 -20.44 -2.67 0.36
C GLY A 86 -19.52 -2.56 1.59
N LEU A 87 -18.25 -2.23 1.40
CA LEU A 87 -17.26 -2.10 2.46
C LEU A 87 -17.29 -0.70 3.11
N ASP A 88 -17.07 -0.65 4.42
CA ASP A 88 -17.08 0.61 5.18
C ASP A 88 -15.84 1.46 4.89
N LEU A 89 -15.99 2.53 4.13
CA LEU A 89 -14.95 3.51 3.78
C LEU A 89 -14.25 4.18 4.97
N ARG A 90 -14.86 4.11 6.17
CA ARG A 90 -14.25 4.66 7.39
C ARG A 90 -13.24 3.72 8.02
N ARG A 91 -13.38 2.42 7.77
CA ARG A 91 -12.56 1.35 8.39
C ARG A 91 -11.70 0.62 7.38
N ARG A 92 -12.05 0.67 6.11
CA ARG A 92 -11.39 -0.06 5.03
C ARG A 92 -10.80 0.90 4.02
N GLU A 93 -9.70 0.49 3.40
CA GLU A 93 -9.09 1.24 2.31
C GLU A 93 -8.49 0.30 1.25
N VAL A 94 -8.36 0.82 0.04
CA VAL A 94 -7.42 0.29 -0.95
C VAL A 94 -6.18 1.16 -0.85
N TYR A 95 -5.09 0.58 -0.40
CA TYR A 95 -3.81 1.29 -0.27
C TYR A 95 -3.14 1.39 -1.63
N THR A 96 -2.69 2.57 -2.03
CA THR A 96 -2.06 2.81 -3.33
C THR A 96 -0.58 3.13 -3.20
N TYR A 97 0.23 2.52 -4.08
CA TYR A 97 1.61 2.91 -4.34
C TYR A 97 1.65 3.67 -5.65
N GLU A 98 2.04 4.91 -5.60
CA GLU A 98 2.13 5.81 -6.76
C GLU A 98 3.59 6.11 -7.09
N ASP A 99 3.80 6.70 -8.27
CA ASP A 99 5.11 7.13 -8.73
C ASP A 99 6.16 6.01 -8.73
N LEU A 100 5.76 4.79 -9.11
CA LEU A 100 6.67 3.69 -9.29
C LEU A 100 7.16 3.65 -10.74
N TYR A 101 8.47 3.57 -10.90
CA TYR A 101 9.12 3.54 -12.21
C TYR A 101 10.03 2.33 -12.33
N LEU A 102 9.77 1.48 -13.32
CA LEU A 102 10.58 0.32 -13.66
C LEU A 102 11.05 0.44 -15.11
N THR A 103 12.34 0.29 -15.33
CA THR A 103 12.96 0.25 -16.65
C THR A 103 14.19 -0.66 -16.64
N ASP A 104 14.48 -1.27 -17.77
CA ASP A 104 15.73 -1.99 -18.04
C ASP A 104 16.80 -1.07 -18.66
N ASP A 105 16.44 0.16 -19.06
CA ASP A 105 17.37 1.08 -19.68
C ASP A 105 18.40 1.58 -18.67
N ALA A 106 19.63 1.12 -18.80
CA ALA A 106 20.75 1.49 -17.94
C ALA A 106 21.23 2.94 -18.16
N ASP A 107 20.88 3.56 -19.29
CA ASP A 107 21.34 4.90 -19.69
C ASP A 107 20.35 6.02 -19.28
N THR A 108 19.29 5.69 -18.51
CA THR A 108 18.31 6.69 -18.10
C THR A 108 18.92 7.73 -17.15
N LEU A 109 18.62 9.01 -17.41
CA LEU A 109 19.00 10.15 -16.56
C LEU A 109 18.43 10.05 -15.11
N SER A 110 17.52 9.12 -14.87
CA SER A 110 16.84 8.88 -13.58
C SER A 110 17.22 7.55 -12.92
N HIS A 111 18.45 7.09 -13.13
CA HIS A 111 18.94 5.79 -12.62
C HIS A 111 18.69 5.61 -11.11
N GLU A 112 18.95 6.62 -10.29
CA GLU A 112 18.68 6.55 -8.84
C GLU A 112 17.20 6.39 -8.54
N TYR A 113 16.33 7.07 -9.27
CA TYR A 113 14.89 6.97 -9.11
C TYR A 113 14.34 5.59 -9.53
N ALA A 114 14.80 5.07 -10.67
CA ALA A 114 14.45 3.74 -11.13
C ALA A 114 14.90 2.66 -10.13
N TYR A 115 16.11 2.78 -9.59
CA TYR A 115 16.62 1.88 -8.55
C TYR A 115 15.78 1.95 -7.27
N ALA A 116 15.50 3.17 -6.78
CA ALA A 116 14.67 3.36 -5.57
C ALA A 116 13.26 2.81 -5.77
N SER A 117 12.63 3.02 -6.92
CA SER A 117 11.32 2.46 -7.28
C SER A 117 11.36 0.94 -7.32
N ARG A 118 12.38 0.34 -7.94
CA ARG A 118 12.57 -1.11 -7.97
C ARG A 118 12.69 -1.69 -6.56
N MET A 119 13.49 -1.08 -5.69
CA MET A 119 13.63 -1.50 -4.29
C MET A 119 12.31 -1.36 -3.51
N LYS A 120 11.51 -0.32 -3.79
CA LYS A 120 10.19 -0.11 -3.18
C LYS A 120 9.20 -1.21 -3.60
N VAL A 121 9.17 -1.55 -4.89
CA VAL A 121 8.34 -2.66 -5.41
C VAL A 121 8.76 -3.99 -4.77
N LEU A 122 10.05 -4.30 -4.78
CA LEU A 122 10.59 -5.53 -4.19
C LEU A 122 10.24 -5.65 -2.69
N ALA A 123 10.42 -4.56 -1.94
CA ALA A 123 10.06 -4.53 -0.52
C ALA A 123 8.56 -4.73 -0.29
N ALA A 124 7.70 -4.12 -1.11
CA ALA A 124 6.25 -4.28 -1.03
C ALA A 124 5.81 -5.72 -1.37
N VAL A 125 6.39 -6.32 -2.42
CA VAL A 125 6.16 -7.73 -2.80
C VAL A 125 6.58 -8.66 -1.65
N ASN A 126 7.81 -8.53 -1.14
CA ASN A 126 8.32 -9.40 -0.07
C ASN A 126 7.54 -9.25 1.24
N ALA A 127 7.01 -8.07 1.52
CA ALA A 127 6.17 -7.81 2.69
C ALA A 127 4.71 -8.31 2.53
N GLY A 128 4.30 -8.82 1.36
CA GLY A 128 2.91 -9.15 1.05
C GLY A 128 1.99 -7.92 1.07
N LYS A 129 2.54 -6.76 0.72
CA LYS A 129 1.86 -5.46 0.67
C LYS A 129 1.78 -4.91 -0.76
N LEU A 130 1.66 -5.79 -1.73
CA LEU A 130 1.34 -5.47 -3.10
C LEU A 130 0.53 -6.64 -3.66
N ASP A 131 -0.66 -6.38 -4.15
CA ASP A 131 -1.57 -7.42 -4.64
C ASP A 131 -1.83 -7.27 -6.14
N VAL A 132 -2.14 -6.05 -6.58
CA VAL A 132 -2.47 -5.73 -7.97
C VAL A 132 -1.55 -4.63 -8.46
N VAL A 133 -1.10 -4.73 -9.70
CA VAL A 133 -0.30 -3.68 -10.35
C VAL A 133 -0.95 -3.29 -11.68
N PHE A 134 -1.13 -1.99 -11.84
CA PHE A 134 -1.43 -1.36 -13.12
C PHE A 134 -0.13 -0.87 -13.73
N THR A 135 0.17 -1.29 -14.96
CA THR A 135 1.46 -1.00 -15.56
C THR A 135 1.36 -0.87 -17.08
N ASN A 136 2.32 -0.17 -17.70
CA ASN A 136 2.51 -0.20 -19.13
C ASN A 136 3.19 -1.51 -19.58
N ARG A 137 3.43 -1.67 -20.88
CA ARG A 137 4.03 -2.89 -21.45
C ARG A 137 5.43 -3.17 -20.87
N GLU A 138 6.28 -2.17 -20.72
CA GLU A 138 7.64 -2.31 -20.19
C GLU A 138 7.64 -2.85 -18.76
N GLY A 139 6.88 -2.22 -17.85
CA GLY A 139 6.78 -2.69 -16.47
C GLY A 139 6.14 -4.07 -16.36
N TYR A 140 5.16 -4.40 -17.25
CA TYR A 140 4.58 -5.73 -17.33
C TYR A 140 5.62 -6.78 -17.70
N ASP A 141 6.43 -6.53 -18.72
CA ASP A 141 7.48 -7.46 -19.16
C ASP A 141 8.52 -7.69 -18.07
N LEU A 142 8.92 -6.62 -17.36
CA LEU A 142 9.87 -6.71 -16.24
C LEU A 142 9.34 -7.54 -15.07
N LEU A 143 8.11 -7.25 -14.63
CA LEU A 143 7.49 -7.96 -13.52
C LEU A 143 7.23 -9.44 -13.86
N SER A 144 6.85 -9.73 -15.10
CA SER A 144 6.63 -11.09 -15.58
C SER A 144 7.92 -11.88 -15.59
N ARG A 145 8.97 -11.36 -16.24
CA ARG A 145 10.30 -12.02 -16.28
C ARG A 145 10.85 -12.28 -14.90
N ALA A 146 10.68 -11.35 -13.98
CA ALA A 146 11.10 -11.52 -12.59
C ALA A 146 10.30 -12.57 -11.79
N GLY A 147 9.27 -13.18 -12.37
CA GLY A 147 8.45 -14.20 -11.70
C GLY A 147 7.55 -13.63 -10.60
N TYR A 148 7.28 -12.32 -10.59
CA TYR A 148 6.43 -11.69 -9.58
C TYR A 148 4.95 -11.85 -9.86
N LEU A 149 4.57 -12.24 -11.07
CA LEU A 149 3.17 -12.27 -11.50
C LEU A 149 2.55 -13.65 -11.36
N LEU A 150 1.30 -13.67 -10.92
CA LEU A 150 0.46 -14.86 -10.81
C LEU A 150 -0.13 -15.22 -12.17
N ASP A 151 -0.33 -16.51 -12.45
CA ASP A 151 -1.20 -16.97 -13.53
C ASP A 151 -2.64 -16.52 -13.27
N LEU A 152 -3.06 -15.49 -14.00
CA LEU A 152 -4.36 -14.86 -13.86
C LEU A 152 -5.50 -15.77 -14.32
N GLY A 153 -5.24 -16.54 -15.38
CA GLY A 153 -6.19 -17.53 -15.88
C GLY A 153 -6.46 -18.60 -14.84
N GLY A 154 -5.41 -19.11 -14.18
CA GLY A 154 -5.53 -20.05 -13.08
C GLY A 154 -6.31 -19.50 -11.91
N LEU A 155 -5.97 -18.28 -11.46
CA LEU A 155 -6.67 -17.59 -10.37
C LEU A 155 -8.18 -17.46 -10.65
N LEU A 156 -8.54 -17.01 -11.85
CA LEU A 156 -9.93 -16.79 -12.21
C LEU A 156 -10.70 -18.12 -12.31
N ARG A 157 -10.10 -19.16 -12.90
CA ARG A 157 -10.74 -20.50 -12.96
C ARG A 157 -11.04 -21.07 -11.58
N GLU A 158 -10.14 -20.84 -10.62
CA GLU A 158 -10.29 -21.35 -9.25
C GLU A 158 -11.36 -20.57 -8.45
N ASN A 159 -11.35 -19.23 -8.55
CA ASN A 159 -12.11 -18.38 -7.62
C ASN A 159 -13.36 -17.75 -8.25
N ASP A 160 -13.40 -17.57 -9.58
CA ASP A 160 -14.54 -17.00 -10.32
C ASP A 160 -14.65 -17.55 -11.74
N PRO A 161 -15.17 -18.79 -11.90
CA PRO A 161 -15.29 -19.43 -13.21
C PRO A 161 -16.13 -18.64 -14.23
N GLN A 162 -17.06 -17.81 -13.77
CA GLN A 162 -17.89 -16.97 -14.65
C GLN A 162 -17.05 -15.84 -15.26
N SER A 163 -16.26 -15.16 -14.46
CA SER A 163 -15.31 -14.16 -14.95
C SER A 163 -14.18 -14.79 -15.76
N ALA A 164 -13.72 -15.99 -15.40
CA ALA A 164 -12.73 -16.73 -16.18
C ALA A 164 -13.19 -16.95 -17.63
N GLN A 165 -14.40 -17.47 -17.83
CA GLN A 165 -14.92 -17.73 -19.16
C GLN A 165 -14.96 -16.46 -20.06
N ARG A 166 -15.19 -15.31 -19.46
CA ARG A 166 -15.27 -14.02 -20.16
C ARG A 166 -13.91 -13.39 -20.39
N LEU A 167 -13.01 -13.45 -19.42
CA LEU A 167 -11.76 -12.72 -19.40
C LEU A 167 -10.58 -13.53 -19.94
N GLU A 168 -10.58 -14.85 -19.82
CA GLU A 168 -9.46 -15.72 -20.26
C GLU A 168 -9.08 -15.50 -21.75
N PRO A 169 -10.03 -15.32 -22.70
CA PRO A 169 -9.66 -15.01 -24.09
C PRO A 169 -8.99 -13.64 -24.30
N LEU A 170 -9.06 -12.75 -23.30
CA LEU A 170 -8.48 -11.41 -23.33
C LEU A 170 -7.13 -11.36 -22.63
N LEU A 171 -6.75 -12.41 -21.87
CA LEU A 171 -5.49 -12.44 -21.14
C LEU A 171 -4.31 -12.46 -22.08
N THR A 172 -3.27 -11.72 -21.70
CA THR A 172 -2.00 -11.67 -22.43
C THR A 172 -1.02 -12.64 -21.80
N GLU A 173 -0.38 -13.44 -22.64
CA GLU A 173 0.74 -14.29 -22.25
C GLU A 173 2.05 -13.52 -22.23
N ASN A 174 2.90 -13.82 -21.26
CA ASN A 174 4.23 -13.26 -21.16
C ASN A 174 5.22 -14.28 -20.60
N ALA A 175 6.51 -14.06 -20.89
CA ALA A 175 7.57 -14.92 -20.44
C ALA A 175 7.84 -14.75 -18.93
N VAL A 176 7.95 -15.87 -18.23
CA VAL A 176 8.35 -15.95 -16.81
C VAL A 176 9.64 -16.73 -16.74
N VAL A 177 10.65 -16.20 -16.08
CA VAL A 177 11.91 -16.91 -15.86
C VAL A 177 11.69 -17.97 -14.77
N ILE A 178 11.89 -19.23 -15.11
CA ILE A 178 11.69 -20.37 -14.21
C ILE A 178 13.01 -20.98 -13.67
N SER A 179 14.15 -20.57 -14.24
CA SER A 179 15.48 -21.01 -13.78
C SER A 179 15.93 -20.23 -12.55
N ASP A 180 16.83 -19.30 -12.72
CA ASP A 180 17.21 -18.35 -11.67
C ASP A 180 16.62 -16.98 -11.98
N ASN A 181 15.58 -16.59 -11.26
CA ASN A 181 14.92 -15.30 -11.36
C ASN A 181 15.37 -14.32 -10.26
N SER A 182 16.52 -14.55 -9.65
CA SER A 182 17.09 -13.62 -8.70
C SER A 182 17.32 -12.26 -9.37
N LEU A 183 17.16 -11.18 -8.59
CA LEU A 183 17.33 -9.82 -9.08
C LEU A 183 18.73 -9.61 -9.67
N GLU A 184 19.73 -10.33 -9.14
CA GLU A 184 21.13 -10.27 -9.56
C GLU A 184 21.31 -10.81 -11.00
N VAL A 185 20.70 -11.96 -11.30
CA VAL A 185 20.71 -12.56 -12.65
C VAL A 185 19.93 -11.70 -13.65
N LEU A 186 18.75 -11.21 -13.25
CA LEU A 186 17.92 -10.41 -14.14
C LEU A 186 18.52 -9.03 -14.48
N LEU A 187 19.45 -8.54 -13.65
CA LEU A 187 20.18 -7.30 -13.90
C LEU A 187 21.45 -7.50 -14.75
N ASN A 188 21.88 -8.73 -14.93
CA ASN A 188 23.03 -9.07 -15.76
C ASN A 188 22.55 -9.54 -17.13
N GLU A 189 22.68 -8.72 -18.14
CA GLU A 189 22.22 -9.02 -19.51
C GLU A 189 22.79 -10.34 -20.06
N ALA A 190 24.02 -10.67 -19.74
CA ALA A 190 24.67 -11.89 -20.20
C ALA A 190 24.08 -13.15 -19.52
N GLU A 191 23.76 -13.09 -18.24
CA GLU A 191 23.13 -14.18 -17.49
C GLU A 191 21.64 -14.28 -17.79
N ALA A 192 20.96 -13.14 -17.99
CA ALA A 192 19.56 -13.08 -18.36
C ALA A 192 19.27 -13.74 -19.74
N ALA A 193 20.24 -13.71 -20.65
CA ALA A 193 20.12 -14.34 -21.97
C ALA A 193 20.09 -15.87 -21.93
N ASP A 194 20.65 -16.49 -20.87
CA ASP A 194 20.70 -17.96 -20.69
C ASP A 194 19.57 -18.49 -19.78
N THR A 195 18.62 -17.65 -19.37
CA THR A 195 17.52 -18.06 -18.50
C THR A 195 16.48 -18.90 -19.23
N VAL A 196 15.98 -19.94 -18.56
CA VAL A 196 14.86 -20.74 -19.06
C VAL A 196 13.55 -20.03 -18.73
N THR A 197 12.73 -19.81 -19.76
CA THR A 197 11.44 -19.13 -19.62
C THR A 197 10.27 -20.04 -19.97
N GLU A 198 9.13 -19.80 -19.31
CA GLU A 198 7.83 -20.38 -19.62
C GLU A 198 6.80 -19.26 -19.83
N ASN A 199 5.82 -19.48 -20.71
CA ASN A 199 4.76 -18.51 -20.92
C ASN A 199 3.62 -18.71 -19.91
N ALA A 200 3.16 -17.61 -19.31
CA ALA A 200 2.01 -17.61 -18.40
C ALA A 200 1.01 -16.52 -18.80
N GLN A 201 -0.28 -16.80 -18.61
CA GLN A 201 -1.37 -15.83 -18.80
C GLN A 201 -1.48 -14.94 -17.57
N ASN A 202 -0.64 -13.92 -17.47
CA ASN A 202 -0.45 -13.13 -16.25
C ASN A 202 -0.72 -11.63 -16.39
N GLY A 203 -1.26 -11.18 -17.54
CA GLY A 203 -1.66 -9.80 -17.80
C GLY A 203 -3.06 -9.69 -18.39
N LEU A 204 -3.84 -8.71 -17.94
CA LEU A 204 -5.12 -8.34 -18.50
C LEU A 204 -5.05 -6.91 -19.07
N PRO A 205 -5.12 -6.73 -20.39
CA PRO A 205 -5.16 -5.41 -21.00
C PRO A 205 -6.49 -4.72 -20.67
N LEU A 206 -6.44 -3.46 -20.25
CA LEU A 206 -7.59 -2.76 -19.69
C LEU A 206 -8.30 -1.81 -20.67
N SER A 207 -7.70 -1.49 -21.79
CA SER A 207 -8.22 -0.53 -22.79
C SER A 207 -9.63 -0.87 -23.31
N GLY A 208 -10.02 -2.14 -23.28
CA GLY A 208 -11.35 -2.62 -23.70
C GLY A 208 -12.48 -2.35 -22.71
N PHE A 209 -12.18 -2.10 -21.43
CA PHE A 209 -13.19 -1.98 -20.38
C PHE A 209 -13.70 -0.55 -20.21
N PRO A 210 -15.00 -0.35 -19.92
CA PRO A 210 -15.63 0.97 -19.88
C PRO A 210 -14.92 1.95 -18.92
N LEU A 211 -14.54 1.49 -17.75
CA LEU A 211 -13.86 2.30 -16.72
C LEU A 211 -12.54 2.91 -17.22
N PHE A 212 -11.84 2.22 -18.13
CA PHE A 212 -10.52 2.63 -18.62
C PHE A 212 -10.56 3.33 -19.97
N ARG A 213 -11.64 3.15 -20.73
CA ARG A 213 -11.77 3.72 -22.08
C ARG A 213 -11.72 5.25 -22.10
N GLU A 214 -12.26 5.90 -21.07
CA GLU A 214 -12.33 7.35 -20.94
C GLU A 214 -11.19 7.94 -20.08
N ALA A 215 -10.35 7.09 -19.50
CA ALA A 215 -9.32 7.50 -18.55
C ALA A 215 -8.13 8.23 -19.17
N GLY A 216 -7.99 8.19 -20.49
CA GLY A 216 -6.94 8.95 -21.21
C GLY A 216 -5.52 8.48 -20.92
N PHE A 217 -5.31 7.19 -20.66
CA PHE A 217 -3.97 6.64 -20.49
C PHE A 217 -3.14 6.78 -21.78
N ASP A 218 -1.88 7.18 -21.63
CA ASP A 218 -0.91 7.17 -22.73
C ASP A 218 -0.47 5.73 -23.03
N GLY A 219 -1.25 5.03 -23.86
CA GLY A 219 -0.96 3.67 -24.29
C GLY A 219 -1.78 2.60 -23.54
N GLU A 220 -1.38 1.35 -23.76
CA GLU A 220 -2.06 0.20 -23.19
C GLU A 220 -1.61 -0.02 -21.73
N VAL A 221 -2.58 -0.16 -20.83
CA VAL A 221 -2.37 -0.46 -19.42
C VAL A 221 -2.78 -1.90 -19.15
N TYR A 222 -1.93 -2.63 -18.44
CA TYR A 222 -2.16 -4.00 -18.04
C TYR A 222 -2.46 -4.06 -16.54
N LEU A 223 -3.47 -4.82 -16.17
CA LEU A 223 -3.66 -5.28 -14.81
C LEU A 223 -2.91 -6.61 -14.64
N THR A 224 -2.11 -6.67 -13.59
CA THR A 224 -1.36 -7.86 -13.20
C THR A 224 -1.56 -8.13 -11.71
N VAL A 225 -1.40 -9.38 -11.29
CA VAL A 225 -1.56 -9.81 -9.89
C VAL A 225 -0.26 -10.38 -9.38
N ILE A 226 0.14 -10.00 -8.17
CA ILE A 226 1.38 -10.47 -7.55
C ILE A 226 1.21 -11.89 -7.01
N ALA A 227 2.15 -12.76 -7.33
CA ALA A 227 2.07 -14.20 -7.08
C ALA A 227 1.93 -14.56 -5.59
N ASN A 228 2.58 -13.83 -4.69
CA ASN A 228 2.53 -14.06 -3.26
C ASN A 228 1.39 -13.32 -2.53
N SER A 229 0.44 -12.72 -3.28
CA SER A 229 -0.74 -12.10 -2.66
C SER A 229 -1.53 -13.11 -1.84
N SER A 230 -1.79 -12.78 -0.59
CA SER A 230 -2.65 -13.55 0.32
C SER A 230 -4.13 -13.15 0.24
N ARG A 231 -4.46 -12.08 -0.54
CA ARG A 231 -5.81 -11.49 -0.63
C ARG A 231 -6.53 -11.89 -1.91
N ARG A 232 -6.41 -13.15 -2.31
CA ARG A 232 -6.93 -13.66 -3.60
C ARG A 232 -8.43 -13.41 -3.81
N ASP A 233 -9.24 -13.52 -2.75
CA ASP A 233 -10.67 -13.23 -2.81
C ASP A 233 -10.93 -11.74 -3.11
N SER A 234 -10.20 -10.84 -2.44
CA SER A 234 -10.29 -9.39 -2.68
C SER A 234 -9.81 -9.03 -4.08
N VAL A 235 -8.73 -9.66 -4.55
CA VAL A 235 -8.21 -9.49 -5.92
C VAL A 235 -9.25 -9.92 -6.95
N THR A 236 -9.85 -11.08 -6.77
CA THR A 236 -10.89 -11.60 -7.68
C THR A 236 -12.12 -10.70 -7.70
N SER A 237 -12.58 -10.24 -6.54
CA SER A 237 -13.67 -9.27 -6.42
C SER A 237 -13.33 -7.95 -7.11
N TYR A 238 -12.08 -7.49 -6.97
CA TYR A 238 -11.59 -6.27 -7.61
C TYR A 238 -11.57 -6.38 -9.14
N ILE A 239 -11.06 -7.50 -9.68
CA ILE A 239 -11.08 -7.76 -11.12
C ILE A 239 -12.51 -7.76 -11.65
N ARG A 240 -13.45 -8.38 -10.93
CA ARG A 240 -14.87 -8.39 -11.30
C ARG A 240 -15.45 -6.97 -11.37
N TYR A 241 -15.16 -6.13 -10.38
CA TYR A 241 -15.57 -4.73 -10.35
C TYR A 241 -15.03 -3.94 -11.55
N LEU A 242 -13.75 -4.12 -11.88
CA LEU A 242 -13.10 -3.39 -12.97
C LEU A 242 -13.61 -3.77 -14.36
N CYS A 243 -14.03 -5.02 -14.52
CA CYS A 243 -14.39 -5.63 -15.81
C CYS A 243 -15.90 -5.86 -15.95
N GLY A 244 -16.68 -5.47 -14.98
CA GLY A 244 -18.14 -5.70 -14.85
C GLY A 244 -19.07 -4.83 -15.63
#